data_cb0721373490d9fec922bc8da7003341
#
_entry.id   cb0721373490d9fec922bc8da7003341
#
_cell.length_a   1.000
_cell.length_b   1.000
_cell.length_c   1.000
_cell.angle_alpha   90.00
_cell.angle_beta   90.00
_cell.angle_gamma   90.00
#
_symmetry.space_group_name_H-M   'P 1'
#
loop_
_entity.id
_entity.type
_entity.pdbx_description
1 polymer ?
#
loop_
_entity_poly.entity_id
_entity_poly.type
_entity_poly.pdbx_seq_one_letter_code
_entity_poly.pdbx_strand_id
1 'polypeptide(L)'
;KYIAQRAELLGAIRLPNNTFKGNAGTEVVSDILILQKRDRLIDIEPDWVHLDTDENGIKMNSYFVQHPEMILGEMKMVSGRFGMEATCVPYENADLAAQLDEAVANIHGEITEYETEEELEEEDNSIPADPTVRNFSYTVVDDKIYYRENSRMTPVEVSATAENRIKGMIAIRNSVRMLIELQTEDYPDSEIKAEQE
;
A
#
# COMPACT_ATOMS: atom_id res chain seq x y z
N LYS A 1 -10.20 7.36 -9.36
CA LYS A 1 -10.69 6.53 -10.51
C LYS A 1 -10.05 5.13 -10.50
N TYR A 2 -8.73 4.99 -10.50
CA TYR A 2 -8.06 3.67 -10.53
C TYR A 2 -8.52 2.71 -9.42
N ILE A 3 -8.62 3.21 -8.18
CA ILE A 3 -9.08 2.42 -7.03
C ILE A 3 -10.55 2.04 -7.19
N ALA A 4 -11.41 2.97 -7.61
CA ALA A 4 -12.85 2.73 -7.75
C ALA A 4 -13.21 1.61 -8.74
N GLN A 5 -12.40 1.41 -9.76
CA GLN A 5 -12.57 0.31 -10.71
C GLN A 5 -12.26 -1.07 -10.10
N ARG A 6 -11.46 -1.12 -9.02
CA ARG A 6 -10.93 -2.34 -8.40
C ARG A 6 -11.46 -2.61 -7.01
N ALA A 7 -11.97 -1.59 -6.36
CA ALA A 7 -12.47 -1.68 -5.00
C ALA A 7 -13.71 -0.81 -4.81
N GLU A 8 -14.55 -1.22 -3.91
CA GLU A 8 -15.71 -0.49 -3.42
C GLU A 8 -15.34 0.23 -2.12
N LEU A 9 -15.79 1.47 -1.97
CA LEU A 9 -15.61 2.21 -0.74
C LEU A 9 -16.69 1.79 0.25
N LEU A 10 -16.29 1.17 1.35
CA LEU A 10 -17.18 0.84 2.47
C LEU A 10 -17.30 1.99 3.45
N GLY A 11 -16.26 2.82 3.55
CA GLY A 11 -16.24 3.99 4.40
C GLY A 11 -14.90 4.70 4.35
N ALA A 12 -14.88 5.95 4.81
CA ALA A 12 -13.65 6.71 4.98
C ALA A 12 -13.74 7.55 6.25
N ILE A 13 -12.60 7.72 6.95
CA ILE A 13 -12.51 8.52 8.17
C ILE A 13 -11.42 9.56 7.98
N ARG A 14 -11.74 10.84 8.19
CA ARG A 14 -10.77 11.93 8.13
C ARG A 14 -10.22 12.24 9.51
N LEU A 15 -8.91 12.14 9.65
CA LEU A 15 -8.19 12.42 10.88
C LEU A 15 -7.78 13.88 10.98
N PRO A 16 -7.77 14.47 12.19
CA PRO A 16 -7.24 15.80 12.44
C PRO A 16 -5.77 15.93 12.05
N ASN A 17 -5.36 17.13 11.68
CA ASN A 17 -4.01 17.41 11.20
C ASN A 17 -2.90 17.14 12.22
N ASN A 18 -3.21 17.10 13.52
CA ASN A 18 -2.23 16.84 14.59
C ASN A 18 -2.06 15.36 14.94
N THR A 19 -2.79 14.45 14.31
CA THR A 19 -2.80 13.01 14.64
C THR A 19 -1.39 12.40 14.64
N PHE A 20 -0.55 12.77 13.71
CA PHE A 20 0.83 12.26 13.59
C PHE A 20 1.91 13.20 14.10
N LYS A 21 1.53 14.33 14.71
CA LYS A 21 2.48 15.33 15.22
C LYS A 21 3.45 14.74 16.24
N GLY A 22 2.96 13.91 17.17
CA GLY A 22 3.78 13.28 18.21
C GLY A 22 4.77 12.23 17.68
N ASN A 23 4.42 11.51 16.62
CA ASN A 23 5.23 10.40 16.09
C ASN A 23 6.08 10.80 14.89
N ALA A 24 5.55 11.63 14.00
CA ALA A 24 6.21 12.02 12.76
C ALA A 24 6.65 13.50 12.73
N GLY A 25 6.33 14.28 13.76
CA GLY A 25 6.68 15.71 13.82
C GLY A 25 6.01 16.58 12.76
N THR A 26 4.96 16.08 12.10
CA THR A 26 4.26 16.76 11.02
C THR A 26 2.78 16.96 11.33
N GLU A 27 2.24 18.06 10.83
CA GLU A 27 0.80 18.35 10.85
C GLU A 27 0.25 18.14 9.45
N VAL A 28 -0.53 17.06 9.27
CA VAL A 28 -1.11 16.70 7.98
C VAL A 28 -2.47 16.05 8.18
N VAL A 29 -3.44 16.47 7.39
CA VAL A 29 -4.74 15.80 7.30
C VAL A 29 -4.55 14.46 6.58
N SER A 30 -5.06 13.41 7.16
CA SER A 30 -4.97 12.06 6.59
C SER A 30 -6.33 11.38 6.60
N ASP A 31 -6.60 10.59 5.57
CA ASP A 31 -7.85 9.84 5.45
C ASP A 31 -7.56 8.33 5.54
N ILE A 32 -8.34 7.63 6.37
CA ILE A 32 -8.40 6.17 6.39
C ILE A 32 -9.48 5.75 5.40
N LEU A 33 -9.14 4.92 4.43
CA LEU A 33 -10.10 4.36 3.47
C LEU A 33 -10.34 2.89 3.77
N ILE A 34 -11.59 2.51 3.96
CA ILE A 34 -12.02 1.14 4.14
C ILE A 34 -12.59 0.66 2.79
N LEU A 35 -11.93 -0.32 2.19
CA LEU A 35 -12.21 -0.75 0.84
C LEU A 35 -12.46 -2.24 0.77
N GLN A 36 -13.44 -2.65 -0.03
CA GLN A 36 -13.62 -4.04 -0.44
C GLN A 36 -13.09 -4.23 -1.86
N LYS A 37 -12.17 -5.18 -2.05
CA LYS A 37 -11.69 -5.55 -3.39
C LYS A 37 -12.86 -6.13 -4.19
N ARG A 38 -13.02 -5.69 -5.46
CA ARG A 38 -13.99 -6.27 -6.39
C ARG A 38 -13.45 -7.58 -6.98
N ASP A 39 -14.35 -8.47 -7.34
CA ASP A 39 -14.03 -9.71 -8.05
C ASP A 39 -13.47 -9.45 -9.46
N ARG A 40 -13.94 -8.38 -10.10
CA ARG A 40 -13.55 -7.98 -11.45
C ARG A 40 -13.40 -6.48 -11.59
N LEU A 41 -12.71 -6.04 -12.64
CA LEU A 41 -12.64 -4.63 -13.01
C LEU A 41 -13.99 -4.15 -13.51
N ILE A 42 -14.47 -3.04 -12.95
CA ILE A 42 -15.71 -2.38 -13.39
C ILE A 42 -15.35 -0.98 -13.82
N ASP A 43 -15.79 -0.59 -15.01
CA ASP A 43 -15.65 0.79 -15.49
C ASP A 43 -16.77 1.64 -14.89
N ILE A 44 -16.52 2.11 -13.68
CA ILE A 44 -17.46 2.91 -12.88
C ILE A 44 -16.76 4.15 -12.33
N GLU A 45 -17.52 5.22 -12.24
CA GLU A 45 -17.07 6.49 -11.63
C GLU A 45 -18.08 6.90 -10.54
N PRO A 46 -17.98 6.28 -9.33
CA PRO A 46 -18.87 6.58 -8.22
C PRO A 46 -18.60 7.99 -7.66
N ASP A 47 -19.58 8.56 -6.97
CA ASP A 47 -19.54 9.93 -6.45
C ASP A 47 -18.30 10.21 -5.59
N TRP A 48 -17.86 9.25 -4.79
CA TRP A 48 -16.71 9.40 -3.89
C TRP A 48 -15.35 9.63 -4.60
N VAL A 49 -15.26 9.53 -5.92
CA VAL A 49 -14.05 9.91 -6.68
C VAL A 49 -14.03 11.38 -7.08
N HIS A 50 -15.10 12.11 -6.78
CA HIS A 50 -15.26 13.53 -7.11
C HIS A 50 -15.04 14.43 -5.88
N LEU A 51 -14.90 15.70 -6.14
CA LEU A 51 -14.88 16.75 -5.12
C LEU A 51 -16.24 17.42 -5.08
N ASP A 52 -16.65 17.82 -3.89
CA ASP A 52 -17.82 18.62 -3.64
C ASP A 52 -17.49 19.72 -2.63
N THR A 53 -18.44 20.57 -2.32
CA THR A 53 -18.25 21.72 -1.43
C THR A 53 -19.21 21.61 -0.26
N ASP A 54 -18.70 21.73 0.96
CA ASP A 54 -19.51 21.72 2.16
C ASP A 54 -20.33 23.03 2.31
N GLU A 55 -21.16 23.10 3.35
CA GLU A 55 -21.98 24.26 3.70
C GLU A 55 -21.15 25.53 4.02
N ASN A 56 -19.88 25.37 4.38
CA ASN A 56 -18.95 26.47 4.67
C ASN A 56 -18.13 26.91 3.46
N GLY A 57 -18.37 26.32 2.28
CA GLY A 57 -17.65 26.63 1.06
C GLY A 57 -16.29 25.95 0.95
N ILE A 58 -16.01 24.97 1.79
CA ILE A 58 -14.74 24.21 1.76
C ILE A 58 -14.86 23.04 0.79
N LYS A 59 -13.96 23.01 -0.19
CA LYS A 59 -13.91 21.96 -1.19
C LYS A 59 -13.16 20.72 -0.67
N MET A 60 -13.82 19.57 -0.70
CA MET A 60 -13.26 18.31 -0.26
C MET A 60 -13.85 17.12 -1.03
N ASN A 61 -13.44 15.90 -0.72
CA ASN A 61 -14.02 14.69 -1.32
C ASN A 61 -15.53 14.62 -1.01
N SER A 62 -16.35 14.30 -2.01
CA SER A 62 -17.81 14.24 -1.88
C SER A 62 -18.30 13.30 -0.79
N TYR A 63 -17.57 12.22 -0.51
CA TYR A 63 -17.89 11.31 0.60
C TYR A 63 -17.98 12.06 1.95
N PHE A 64 -17.00 12.93 2.25
CA PHE A 64 -16.98 13.68 3.49
C PHE A 64 -18.00 14.82 3.55
N VAL A 65 -18.45 15.32 2.38
CA VAL A 65 -19.57 16.28 2.32
C VAL A 65 -20.90 15.59 2.65
N GLN A 66 -21.06 14.34 2.19
CA GLN A 66 -22.24 13.51 2.45
C GLN A 66 -22.23 12.88 3.85
N HIS A 67 -21.03 12.64 4.42
CA HIS A 67 -20.80 12.00 5.71
C HIS A 67 -19.93 12.85 6.62
N PRO A 68 -20.42 14.01 7.09
CA PRO A 68 -19.64 14.91 7.95
C PRO A 68 -19.29 14.30 9.30
N GLU A 69 -20.06 13.32 9.79
CA GLU A 69 -19.79 12.54 11.00
C GLU A 69 -18.50 11.72 10.92
N MET A 70 -17.99 11.49 9.72
CA MET A 70 -16.74 10.75 9.49
C MET A 70 -15.50 11.67 9.51
N ILE A 71 -15.65 12.95 9.79
CA ILE A 71 -14.57 13.93 9.96
C ILE A 71 -14.33 14.12 11.48
N LEU A 72 -13.17 13.69 11.97
CA LEU A 72 -12.85 13.72 13.42
C LEU A 72 -12.27 15.06 13.89
N GLY A 73 -12.71 16.15 13.27
CA GLY A 73 -12.30 17.51 13.59
C GLY A 73 -13.10 18.54 12.83
N GLU A 74 -12.76 19.79 12.99
CA GLU A 74 -13.41 20.90 12.30
C GLU A 74 -12.66 21.27 11.01
N MET A 75 -13.36 21.26 9.87
CA MET A 75 -12.76 21.72 8.61
C MET A 75 -12.65 23.23 8.60
N LYS A 76 -11.44 23.73 8.34
CA LYS A 76 -11.12 25.17 8.30
C LYS A 76 -10.21 25.52 7.14
N MET A 77 -10.36 26.75 6.64
CA MET A 77 -9.39 27.35 5.73
C MET A 77 -8.33 28.07 6.56
N VAL A 78 -7.07 27.69 6.36
CA VAL A 78 -5.91 28.28 7.04
C VAL A 78 -4.93 28.87 6.04
N SER A 79 -4.13 29.85 6.48
CA SER A 79 -3.06 30.40 5.67
C SER A 79 -1.85 29.47 5.67
N GLY A 80 -1.64 28.76 4.58
CA GLY A 80 -0.47 27.91 4.36
C GLY A 80 0.65 28.61 3.59
N ARG A 81 1.71 27.87 3.33
CA ARG A 81 2.91 28.38 2.64
C ARG A 81 2.62 28.90 1.21
N PHE A 82 1.63 28.32 0.56
CA PHE A 82 1.29 28.60 -0.85
C PHE A 82 -0.08 29.28 -1.03
N GLY A 83 -0.70 29.75 0.05
CA GLY A 83 -2.01 30.38 0.06
C GLY A 83 -2.95 29.77 1.07
N MET A 84 -4.26 30.01 0.89
CA MET A 84 -5.29 29.40 1.73
C MET A 84 -5.43 27.91 1.40
N GLU A 85 -5.38 27.06 2.43
CA GLU A 85 -5.54 25.62 2.30
C GLU A 85 -6.56 25.10 3.31
N ALA A 86 -7.30 24.05 2.93
CA ALA A 86 -8.22 23.38 3.81
C ALA A 86 -7.49 22.44 4.77
N THR A 87 -7.80 22.51 6.05
CA THR A 87 -7.26 21.60 7.06
C THR A 87 -8.35 21.10 7.99
N CYS A 88 -8.11 19.98 8.66
CA CYS A 88 -8.98 19.44 9.70
C CYS A 88 -8.34 19.71 11.07
N VAL A 89 -8.91 20.62 11.82
CA VAL A 89 -8.40 21.02 13.16
C VAL A 89 -9.05 20.12 14.21
N PRO A 90 -8.30 19.56 15.19
CA PRO A 90 -8.89 18.73 16.21
C PRO A 90 -9.90 19.52 17.05
N TYR A 91 -10.98 18.87 17.50
CA TYR A 91 -11.88 19.48 18.47
C TYR A 91 -11.17 19.67 19.82
N GLU A 92 -11.53 20.73 20.51
CA GLU A 92 -10.92 21.03 21.81
C GLU A 92 -11.29 19.96 22.84
N ASN A 93 -10.26 19.40 23.53
CA ASN A 93 -10.39 18.33 24.54
C ASN A 93 -11.04 17.02 24.04
N ALA A 94 -11.07 16.79 22.73
CA ALA A 94 -11.58 15.54 22.20
C ALA A 94 -10.60 14.38 22.40
N ASP A 95 -11.13 13.21 22.72
CA ASP A 95 -10.41 11.96 22.71
C ASP A 95 -10.49 11.33 21.30
N LEU A 96 -9.38 11.34 20.59
CA LEU A 96 -9.32 10.80 19.22
C LEU A 96 -9.66 9.31 19.18
N ALA A 97 -9.30 8.53 20.21
CA ALA A 97 -9.60 7.11 20.24
C ALA A 97 -11.12 6.88 20.33
N ALA A 98 -11.80 7.59 21.21
CA ALA A 98 -13.26 7.52 21.33
C ALA A 98 -13.96 7.99 20.04
N GLN A 99 -13.48 9.06 19.40
CA GLN A 99 -14.02 9.52 18.12
C GLN A 99 -13.81 8.47 17.00
N LEU A 100 -12.67 7.80 17.00
CA LEU A 100 -12.38 6.76 16.01
C LEU A 100 -13.29 5.54 16.21
N ASP A 101 -13.52 5.12 17.45
CA ASP A 101 -14.44 4.02 17.76
C ASP A 101 -15.88 4.34 17.31
N GLU A 102 -16.33 5.58 17.50
CA GLU A 102 -17.63 6.04 17.05
C GLU A 102 -17.70 6.06 15.50
N ALA A 103 -16.68 6.60 14.84
CA ALA A 103 -16.61 6.63 13.37
C ALA A 103 -16.61 5.22 12.77
N VAL A 104 -15.89 4.28 13.38
CA VAL A 104 -15.89 2.87 12.93
C VAL A 104 -17.28 2.25 13.07
N ALA A 105 -18.01 2.54 14.15
CA ALA A 105 -19.38 2.09 14.34
C ALA A 105 -20.37 2.68 13.32
N ASN A 106 -20.05 3.85 12.76
CA ASN A 106 -20.85 4.55 11.75
C ASN A 106 -20.49 4.17 10.30
N ILE A 107 -19.63 3.19 10.08
CA ILE A 107 -19.34 2.70 8.73
C ILE A 107 -20.56 1.93 8.22
N HIS A 108 -21.18 2.43 7.15
CA HIS A 108 -22.43 1.88 6.59
C HIS A 108 -22.21 1.03 5.34
N GLY A 109 -20.97 0.87 4.88
CA GLY A 109 -20.69 0.06 3.71
C GLY A 109 -21.04 -1.40 3.94
N GLU A 110 -21.86 -1.96 3.06
CA GLU A 110 -22.20 -3.38 3.09
C GLU A 110 -21.13 -4.17 2.35
N ILE A 111 -20.69 -5.28 2.98
CA ILE A 111 -19.78 -6.22 2.32
C ILE A 111 -20.60 -7.00 1.28
N THR A 112 -20.22 -6.85 0.02
CA THR A 112 -20.79 -7.66 -1.06
C THR A 112 -20.16 -9.04 -1.01
N GLU A 113 -20.96 -10.07 -0.77
CA GLU A 113 -20.53 -11.45 -0.98
C GLU A 113 -20.46 -11.70 -2.49
N TYR A 114 -19.26 -11.77 -3.03
CA TYR A 114 -19.06 -12.26 -4.37
C TYR A 114 -19.15 -13.79 -4.32
N GLU A 115 -20.03 -14.38 -5.17
CA GLU A 115 -19.92 -15.79 -5.44
C GLU A 115 -18.52 -16.01 -6.00
N THR A 116 -17.67 -16.62 -5.22
CA THR A 116 -16.40 -17.15 -5.70
C THR A 116 -16.79 -18.14 -6.78
N GLU A 117 -16.66 -17.79 -8.06
CA GLU A 117 -16.45 -18.83 -9.07
C GLU A 117 -15.38 -19.72 -8.42
N GLU A 118 -15.74 -20.99 -8.17
CA GLU A 118 -14.83 -21.97 -7.58
C GLU A 118 -13.46 -21.65 -8.14
N GLU A 119 -12.54 -21.19 -7.29
CA GLU A 119 -11.15 -20.99 -7.69
C GLU A 119 -10.83 -22.30 -8.38
N LEU A 120 -10.77 -22.25 -9.73
CA LEU A 120 -10.12 -23.31 -10.48
C LEU A 120 -8.82 -23.43 -9.71
N GLU A 121 -8.66 -24.56 -8.99
CA GLU A 121 -7.46 -24.82 -8.21
C GLU A 121 -6.30 -24.59 -9.17
N GLU A 122 -5.83 -23.34 -9.26
CA GLU A 122 -4.51 -23.07 -9.81
C GLU A 122 -3.64 -23.93 -8.91
N GLU A 123 -3.16 -25.04 -9.48
CA GLU A 123 -2.28 -25.95 -8.77
C GLU A 123 -1.28 -25.06 -8.03
N ASP A 124 -1.29 -25.09 -6.71
CA ASP A 124 -0.42 -24.25 -5.90
C ASP A 124 1.04 -24.67 -6.18
N ASN A 125 1.56 -24.18 -7.30
CA ASN A 125 2.93 -24.39 -7.77
C ASN A 125 3.96 -23.64 -6.91
N SER A 126 3.52 -23.05 -5.78
CA SER A 126 4.42 -22.36 -4.88
C SER A 126 5.20 -23.37 -4.04
N ILE A 127 6.45 -23.03 -3.74
CA ILE A 127 7.35 -23.82 -2.90
C ILE A 127 7.62 -23.09 -1.58
N PRO A 128 8.04 -23.79 -0.51
CA PRO A 128 8.46 -23.13 0.73
C PRO A 128 9.59 -22.13 0.47
N ALA A 129 9.54 -20.99 1.14
CA ALA A 129 10.55 -19.96 0.96
C ALA A 129 11.89 -20.39 1.54
N ASP A 130 12.97 -20.25 0.75
CA ASP A 130 14.33 -20.32 1.23
C ASP A 130 14.61 -19.12 2.17
N PRO A 131 15.03 -19.34 3.42
CA PRO A 131 15.31 -18.27 4.37
C PRO A 131 16.38 -17.29 3.91
N THR A 132 17.31 -17.70 3.06
CA THR A 132 18.41 -16.86 2.53
C THR A 132 17.94 -15.89 1.45
N VAL A 133 16.82 -16.16 0.80
CA VAL A 133 16.21 -15.25 -0.17
C VAL A 133 15.48 -14.14 0.58
N ARG A 134 15.77 -12.89 0.26
CA ARG A 134 15.10 -11.75 0.89
C ARG A 134 13.60 -11.74 0.57
N ASN A 135 12.76 -11.41 1.57
CA ASN A 135 11.32 -11.24 1.33
C ASN A 135 11.05 -10.15 0.28
N PHE A 136 10.03 -10.35 -0.54
CA PHE A 136 9.66 -9.48 -1.67
C PHE A 136 10.77 -9.34 -2.72
N SER A 137 11.48 -10.43 -3.00
CA SER A 137 12.52 -10.46 -4.04
C SER A 137 12.44 -11.69 -4.94
N TYR A 138 13.02 -11.56 -6.13
CA TYR A 138 13.12 -12.64 -7.08
C TYR A 138 14.35 -13.51 -6.81
N THR A 139 14.22 -14.81 -7.08
CA THR A 139 15.31 -15.79 -7.07
C THR A 139 15.15 -16.77 -8.22
N VAL A 140 16.19 -17.59 -8.46
CA VAL A 140 16.14 -18.69 -9.44
C VAL A 140 16.29 -20.01 -8.69
N VAL A 141 15.35 -20.92 -8.90
CA VAL A 141 15.37 -22.29 -8.39
C VAL A 141 15.08 -23.22 -9.56
N ASP A 142 15.92 -24.22 -9.80
CA ASP A 142 15.80 -25.19 -10.91
C ASP A 142 15.53 -24.50 -12.26
N ASP A 143 16.31 -23.46 -12.55
CA ASP A 143 16.23 -22.64 -13.76
C ASP A 143 14.92 -21.85 -13.96
N LYS A 144 14.03 -21.83 -12.98
CA LYS A 144 12.79 -21.03 -13.00
C LYS A 144 12.90 -19.83 -12.08
N ILE A 145 12.27 -18.73 -12.46
CA ILE A 145 12.20 -17.53 -11.63
C ILE A 145 11.07 -17.68 -10.63
N TYR A 146 11.38 -17.41 -9.37
CA TYR A 146 10.41 -17.36 -8.29
C TYR A 146 10.41 -15.99 -7.63
N TYR A 147 9.25 -15.58 -7.16
CA TYR A 147 9.07 -14.40 -6.32
C TYR A 147 8.73 -14.83 -4.89
N ARG A 148 9.53 -14.37 -3.92
CA ARG A 148 9.29 -14.67 -2.51
C ARG A 148 8.33 -13.65 -1.90
N GLU A 149 7.26 -14.19 -1.33
CA GLU A 149 6.35 -13.45 -0.48
C GLU A 149 6.11 -14.23 0.82
N ASN A 150 6.61 -13.65 1.92
CA ASN A 150 6.54 -14.27 3.26
C ASN A 150 7.19 -15.67 3.31
N SER A 151 6.40 -16.70 3.63
CA SER A 151 6.88 -18.07 3.80
C SER A 151 6.85 -18.92 2.51
N ARG A 152 6.44 -18.34 1.38
CA ARG A 152 6.30 -19.07 0.10
C ARG A 152 7.01 -18.34 -1.04
N MET A 153 7.36 -19.11 -2.06
CA MET A 153 7.90 -18.62 -3.33
C MET A 153 7.03 -19.13 -4.47
N THR A 154 6.52 -18.21 -5.28
CA THR A 154 5.63 -18.51 -6.39
C THR A 154 6.40 -18.40 -7.71
N PRO A 155 6.27 -19.36 -8.65
CA PRO A 155 6.90 -19.26 -9.95
C PRO A 155 6.33 -18.07 -10.73
N VAL A 156 7.21 -17.39 -11.46
CA VAL A 156 6.84 -16.19 -12.23
C VAL A 156 6.97 -16.50 -13.72
N GLU A 157 5.86 -16.44 -14.42
CA GLU A 157 5.83 -16.60 -15.88
C GLU A 157 6.10 -15.25 -16.56
N VAL A 158 7.13 -15.22 -17.38
CA VAL A 158 7.54 -14.06 -18.18
C VAL A 158 7.95 -14.46 -19.58
N SER A 159 8.03 -13.51 -20.49
CA SER A 159 8.55 -13.80 -21.84
C SER A 159 10.03 -14.23 -21.78
N ALA A 160 10.48 -15.07 -22.71
CA ALA A 160 11.86 -15.57 -22.77
C ALA A 160 12.92 -14.44 -22.74
N THR A 161 12.64 -13.30 -23.37
CA THR A 161 13.52 -12.13 -23.34
C THR A 161 13.59 -11.50 -21.93
N ALA A 162 12.46 -11.40 -21.24
CA ALA A 162 12.40 -10.87 -19.90
C ALA A 162 13.05 -11.85 -18.90
N GLU A 163 12.84 -13.15 -19.07
CA GLU A 163 13.42 -14.21 -18.25
C GLU A 163 14.95 -14.13 -18.21
N ASN A 164 15.60 -14.07 -19.38
CA ASN A 164 17.05 -13.96 -19.47
C ASN A 164 17.58 -12.68 -18.79
N ARG A 165 16.87 -11.56 -18.92
CA ARG A 165 17.25 -10.30 -18.26
C ARG A 165 17.11 -10.39 -16.74
N ILE A 166 16.02 -10.95 -16.24
CA ILE A 166 15.78 -11.11 -14.79
C ILE A 166 16.81 -12.06 -14.19
N LYS A 167 17.09 -13.21 -14.82
CA LYS A 167 18.13 -14.16 -14.39
C LYS A 167 19.50 -13.48 -14.34
N GLY A 168 19.86 -12.70 -15.36
CA GLY A 168 21.11 -11.93 -15.38
C GLY A 168 21.20 -10.91 -14.23
N MET A 169 20.13 -10.18 -13.95
CA MET A 169 20.08 -9.23 -12.83
C MET A 169 20.18 -9.93 -11.47
N ILE A 170 19.56 -11.10 -11.30
CA ILE A 170 19.67 -11.91 -10.09
C ILE A 170 21.11 -12.40 -9.91
N ALA A 171 21.76 -12.88 -10.98
CA ALA A 171 23.15 -13.33 -10.94
C ALA A 171 24.08 -12.19 -10.50
N ILE A 172 23.98 -11.00 -11.12
CA ILE A 172 24.77 -9.81 -10.76
C ILE A 172 24.52 -9.44 -9.27
N ARG A 173 23.28 -9.40 -8.84
CA ARG A 173 22.96 -9.11 -7.44
C ARG A 173 23.62 -10.09 -6.47
N ASN A 174 23.61 -11.37 -6.80
CA ASN A 174 24.17 -12.41 -5.95
C ASN A 174 25.72 -12.31 -5.93
N SER A 175 26.36 -12.07 -7.06
CA SER A 175 27.81 -11.86 -7.17
C SER A 175 28.23 -10.62 -6.37
N VAL A 176 27.52 -9.51 -6.49
CA VAL A 176 27.80 -8.30 -5.69
C VAL A 176 27.67 -8.59 -4.18
N ARG A 177 26.69 -9.37 -3.75
CA ARG A 177 26.56 -9.74 -2.34
C ARG A 177 27.72 -10.59 -1.86
N MET A 178 28.09 -11.61 -2.64
CA MET A 178 29.25 -12.46 -2.37
C MET A 178 30.51 -11.62 -2.25
N LEU A 179 30.73 -10.69 -3.19
CA LEU A 179 31.89 -9.80 -3.18
C LEU A 179 31.95 -8.92 -1.92
N ILE A 180 30.80 -8.37 -1.50
CA ILE A 180 30.71 -7.59 -0.27
C ILE A 180 31.05 -8.45 0.95
N GLU A 181 30.54 -9.68 1.02
CA GLU A 181 30.80 -10.62 2.08
C GLU A 181 32.29 -10.97 2.16
N LEU A 182 32.91 -11.33 1.03
CA LEU A 182 34.35 -11.60 0.93
C LEU A 182 35.20 -10.41 1.39
N GLN A 183 34.78 -9.18 1.06
CA GLN A 183 35.51 -7.97 1.46
C GLN A 183 35.31 -7.60 2.93
N THR A 184 34.17 -7.92 3.52
CA THR A 184 33.84 -7.58 4.92
C THR A 184 34.35 -8.62 5.94
N GLU A 185 34.56 -9.86 5.51
CA GLU A 185 35.00 -10.96 6.36
C GLU A 185 36.51 -11.28 6.24
N ASP A 186 37.32 -10.32 5.69
CA ASP A 186 38.78 -10.43 5.55
C ASP A 186 39.27 -11.69 4.76
N TYR A 187 38.52 -12.11 3.73
CA TYR A 187 38.99 -13.16 2.84
C TYR A 187 40.23 -12.76 2.04
N PRO A 188 41.05 -13.72 1.58
CA PRO A 188 42.26 -13.44 0.80
C PRO A 188 41.95 -12.69 -0.50
N ASP A 189 42.82 -11.75 -0.88
CA ASP A 189 42.71 -10.97 -2.12
C ASP A 189 42.53 -11.84 -3.39
N SER A 190 43.02 -13.07 -3.37
CA SER A 190 42.86 -14.01 -4.49
C SER A 190 41.42 -14.47 -4.70
N GLU A 191 40.65 -14.64 -3.62
CA GLU A 191 39.24 -15.04 -3.68
C GLU A 191 38.36 -13.84 -4.10
N ILE A 192 38.68 -12.65 -3.58
CA ILE A 192 38.01 -11.41 -3.98
C ILE A 192 38.19 -11.15 -5.49
N LYS A 193 39.38 -11.33 -6.02
CA LYS A 193 39.66 -11.17 -7.44
C LYS A 193 38.95 -12.20 -8.32
N ALA A 194 38.88 -13.46 -7.86
CA ALA A 194 38.21 -14.52 -8.61
C ALA A 194 36.69 -14.25 -8.77
N GLU A 195 36.05 -13.59 -7.78
CA GLU A 195 34.64 -13.21 -7.88
C GLU A 195 34.41 -11.95 -8.72
N GLN A 196 35.44 -11.13 -8.94
CA GLN A 196 35.38 -9.94 -9.79
C GLN A 196 35.51 -10.21 -11.29
N GLU A 197 36.05 -11.36 -11.68
CA GLU A 197 36.22 -11.80 -13.07
C GLU A 197 34.99 -12.53 -13.61
#